data_2481aad8c4ec42bdb7da10838c12cf84
#
_entry.id   2481aad8c4ec42bdb7da10838c12cf84
#
_cell.length_a   1.000
_cell.length_b   1.000
_cell.length_c   1.000
_cell.angle_alpha   90.00
_cell.angle_beta   90.00
_cell.angle_gamma   90.00
#
_symmetry.space_group_name_H-M   'P 1'
#
loop_
_entity.id
_entity.type
_entity.pdbx_description
1 polymer ?
#
loop_
_entity_poly.entity_id
_entity_poly.type
_entity_poly.pdbx_seq_one_letter_code
_entity_poly.pdbx_strand_id
1 'polypeptide(L)'
;MFKNALYYREEREGYLARVLSSVELPGKEKAIWEKRVGRKFPALFLLTLSENPFYPEGGGQAPDRGTVDGEEVLFVKEREAGQQEEIGQQEEIEILIGKDFPVGREVLCKVDFAFRRQQSENHSGEHLLAGLIRSRFGYNNVGFHMELSGENPHVTVDFNGGLSEQEIEELEREVNAVIRRNIPVEERYVEEEKEKEEKGEEEEGERKEEPEFRQKKALSGAVRVISFPGVDSCACCGTHVKRTGEIGLFKVLSHEKHREGTRLFLLSGELAFLDMEKKEKVLLSVSQSLSTDYASISSRIDKLKAQGEEEKQRRIRLALSAAETLGRAYRIEHGSILGSPLESASLWFYGRQDLVFFHFPDYEMILLNKVCEHLKRYVHTDFFCFSSRTEEEWQFAGTGTEGFLERFAAWKQAGKLSGGGKEEMVQGRFQGTAAMLNQWIEEKR
;
A
#
# COMPACT_ATOMS: atom_id res chain seq x y z
N MET A 1 14.47 -32.37 -0.28
CA MET A 1 14.77 -31.46 0.85
C MET A 1 15.95 -32.03 1.62
N PHE A 2 16.97 -31.22 1.88
CA PHE A 2 18.26 -31.69 2.35
C PHE A 2 18.28 -31.88 3.86
N LYS A 3 18.32 -33.12 4.31
CA LYS A 3 18.53 -33.49 5.70
C LYS A 3 19.93 -32.99 6.10
N ASN A 4 20.01 -32.09 7.09
CA ASN A 4 21.26 -31.48 7.59
C ASN A 4 21.92 -30.39 6.71
N ALA A 5 21.17 -29.66 5.89
CA ALA A 5 21.72 -28.53 5.15
C ALA A 5 22.35 -27.47 6.08
N LEU A 6 23.48 -26.89 5.67
CA LEU A 6 24.25 -25.92 6.45
C LEU A 6 23.40 -24.69 6.83
N TYR A 7 22.51 -24.26 5.97
CA TYR A 7 21.67 -23.07 6.23
C TYR A 7 20.64 -23.24 7.36
N TYR A 8 20.45 -24.45 7.90
CA TYR A 8 19.65 -24.71 9.12
C TYR A 8 20.51 -24.76 10.39
N ARG A 9 21.84 -24.75 10.26
CA ARG A 9 22.77 -24.87 11.38
C ARG A 9 23.10 -23.50 12.02
N GLU A 10 24.11 -23.49 12.87
CA GLU A 10 24.54 -22.29 13.58
C GLU A 10 25.11 -21.21 12.67
N GLU A 11 24.85 -19.94 13.02
CA GLU A 11 25.44 -18.78 12.39
C GLU A 11 26.94 -18.73 12.64
N ARG A 12 27.73 -18.48 11.59
CA ARG A 12 29.19 -18.29 11.65
C ARG A 12 29.56 -17.05 10.85
N GLU A 13 30.65 -16.37 11.23
CA GLU A 13 31.15 -15.20 10.51
C GLU A 13 31.49 -15.49 9.04
N GLY A 14 31.80 -16.74 8.71
CA GLY A 14 32.07 -17.20 7.37
C GLY A 14 32.17 -18.71 7.27
N TYR A 15 31.97 -19.21 6.06
CA TYR A 15 32.04 -20.62 5.70
C TYR A 15 33.05 -20.78 4.58
N LEU A 16 34.04 -21.68 4.76
CA LEU A 16 34.93 -22.07 3.68
C LEU A 16 34.27 -23.19 2.87
N ALA A 17 34.22 -23.02 1.57
CA ALA A 17 33.68 -24.01 0.65
C ALA A 17 34.56 -24.10 -0.60
N ARG A 18 34.56 -25.26 -1.27
CA ARG A 18 35.27 -25.46 -2.52
C ARG A 18 34.32 -25.32 -3.70
N VAL A 19 34.74 -24.64 -4.74
CA VAL A 19 33.98 -24.52 -6.00
C VAL A 19 33.97 -25.89 -6.70
N LEU A 20 32.77 -26.43 -6.92
CA LEU A 20 32.55 -27.68 -7.66
C LEU A 20 32.30 -27.40 -9.15
N SER A 21 31.52 -26.36 -9.45
CA SER A 21 31.29 -25.90 -10.81
C SER A 21 31.06 -24.39 -10.85
N SER A 22 31.39 -23.77 -11.99
CA SER A 22 31.09 -22.38 -12.31
C SER A 22 30.75 -22.34 -13.79
N VAL A 23 29.47 -22.11 -14.12
CA VAL A 23 28.96 -22.22 -15.50
C VAL A 23 28.41 -20.87 -15.92
N GLU A 24 28.96 -20.30 -16.99
CA GLU A 24 28.45 -19.05 -17.55
C GLU A 24 27.05 -19.25 -18.17
N LEU A 25 26.12 -18.37 -17.83
CA LEU A 25 24.77 -18.41 -18.36
C LEU A 25 24.73 -17.94 -19.83
N PRO A 26 24.07 -18.69 -20.73
CA PRO A 26 23.88 -18.27 -22.12
C PRO A 26 23.01 -17.00 -22.18
N GLY A 27 23.20 -16.21 -23.24
CA GLY A 27 22.60 -14.88 -23.35
C GLY A 27 21.09 -14.78 -23.12
N LYS A 28 20.32 -15.82 -23.51
CA LYS A 28 18.86 -15.86 -23.23
C LYS A 28 18.54 -15.99 -21.74
N GLU A 29 19.20 -16.90 -21.05
CA GLU A 29 19.01 -17.13 -19.62
C GLU A 29 19.53 -15.96 -18.81
N LYS A 30 20.70 -15.43 -19.17
CA LYS A 30 21.24 -14.21 -18.60
C LYS A 30 20.23 -13.06 -18.65
N ALA A 31 19.56 -12.82 -19.79
CA ALA A 31 18.58 -11.75 -19.94
C ALA A 31 17.35 -11.92 -19.00
N ILE A 32 16.92 -13.19 -18.75
CA ILE A 32 15.85 -13.48 -17.79
C ILE A 32 16.27 -13.09 -16.37
N TRP A 33 17.49 -13.49 -15.98
CA TRP A 33 18.01 -13.19 -14.65
C TRP A 33 18.28 -11.70 -14.45
N GLU A 34 18.83 -10.99 -15.45
CA GLU A 34 19.00 -9.54 -15.41
C GLU A 34 17.67 -8.79 -15.19
N LYS A 35 16.58 -9.27 -15.81
CA LYS A 35 15.24 -8.73 -15.58
C LYS A 35 14.74 -9.01 -14.16
N ARG A 36 15.02 -10.21 -13.61
CA ARG A 36 14.61 -10.60 -12.25
C ARG A 36 15.39 -9.81 -11.19
N VAL A 37 16.70 -9.66 -11.37
CA VAL A 37 17.58 -8.92 -10.46
C VAL A 37 17.43 -7.39 -10.62
N GLY A 38 16.88 -6.93 -11.75
CA GLY A 38 16.69 -5.50 -12.05
C GLY A 38 17.97 -4.76 -12.47
N ARG A 39 19.05 -5.49 -12.78
CA ARG A 39 20.38 -4.94 -13.10
C ARG A 39 21.04 -5.73 -14.24
N LYS A 40 21.85 -5.06 -15.09
CA LYS A 40 22.63 -5.70 -16.15
C LYS A 40 24.03 -6.08 -15.66
N PHE A 41 24.56 -7.16 -16.19
CA PHE A 41 25.88 -7.70 -15.86
C PHE A 41 26.68 -7.97 -17.13
N PRO A 42 28.04 -7.85 -17.09
CA PRO A 42 28.90 -8.31 -18.19
C PRO A 42 28.72 -9.81 -18.45
N ALA A 43 28.78 -10.63 -17.40
CA ALA A 43 28.51 -12.07 -17.41
C ALA A 43 27.76 -12.46 -16.13
N LEU A 44 27.06 -13.59 -16.17
CA LEU A 44 26.44 -14.24 -15.01
C LEU A 44 26.82 -15.71 -14.98
N PHE A 45 27.07 -16.23 -13.80
CA PHE A 45 27.51 -17.59 -13.58
C PHE A 45 26.58 -18.29 -12.58
N LEU A 46 26.38 -19.58 -12.77
CA LEU A 46 25.83 -20.50 -11.77
C LEU A 46 26.97 -21.22 -11.10
N LEU A 47 27.11 -20.97 -9.80
CA LEU A 47 28.17 -21.53 -8.96
C LEU A 47 27.60 -22.63 -8.08
N THR A 48 28.27 -23.78 -8.04
CA THR A 48 27.97 -24.88 -7.11
C THR A 48 29.14 -25.07 -6.16
N LEU A 49 28.86 -25.25 -4.88
CA LEU A 49 29.85 -25.35 -3.82
C LEU A 49 29.80 -26.73 -3.13
N SER A 50 30.97 -27.17 -2.59
CA SER A 50 31.05 -28.41 -1.81
C SER A 50 30.17 -28.40 -0.56
N GLU A 51 30.04 -27.22 0.05
CA GLU A 51 29.13 -26.95 1.15
C GLU A 51 28.47 -25.59 0.91
N ASN A 52 27.15 -25.56 0.85
CA ASN A 52 26.40 -24.34 0.61
C ASN A 52 25.75 -23.80 1.91
N PRO A 53 26.16 -22.61 2.38
CA PRO A 53 25.58 -21.99 3.58
C PRO A 53 24.34 -21.15 3.28
N PHE A 54 24.00 -20.90 2.00
CA PHE A 54 22.89 -20.03 1.61
C PHE A 54 21.60 -20.81 1.45
N TYR A 55 20.52 -20.30 2.03
CA TYR A 55 19.18 -20.84 1.84
C TYR A 55 18.68 -20.53 0.40
N PRO A 56 18.23 -21.54 -0.37
CA PRO A 56 17.65 -21.32 -1.67
C PRO A 56 16.20 -20.81 -1.57
N GLU A 57 15.71 -20.13 -2.62
CA GLU A 57 14.30 -19.76 -2.68
C GLU A 57 13.39 -20.99 -2.53
N GLY A 58 12.43 -20.94 -1.61
CA GLY A 58 11.50 -22.04 -1.41
C GLY A 58 10.40 -21.76 -0.41
N GLY A 59 9.24 -22.42 -0.57
CA GLY A 59 8.15 -22.33 0.40
C GLY A 59 7.55 -20.94 0.64
N GLY A 60 7.71 -20.01 -0.29
CA GLY A 60 7.27 -18.62 -0.13
C GLY A 60 8.28 -17.71 0.56
N GLN A 61 9.46 -18.25 0.90
CA GLN A 61 10.58 -17.51 1.48
C GLN A 61 11.60 -17.16 0.38
N ALA A 62 12.10 -15.93 0.37
CA ALA A 62 13.15 -15.47 -0.52
C ALA A 62 14.49 -16.15 -0.19
N PRO A 63 15.39 -16.30 -1.18
CA PRO A 63 16.72 -16.86 -0.94
C PRO A 63 17.57 -15.92 -0.10
N ASP A 64 18.60 -16.49 0.53
CA ASP A 64 19.55 -15.69 1.28
C ASP A 64 20.34 -14.71 0.43
N ARG A 65 20.85 -13.70 1.10
CA ARG A 65 21.81 -12.71 0.59
C ARG A 65 23.18 -12.96 1.21
N GLY A 66 24.19 -12.43 0.56
CA GLY A 66 25.54 -12.49 1.09
C GLY A 66 26.59 -12.34 0.01
N THR A 67 27.82 -12.87 0.28
CA THR A 67 28.94 -12.78 -0.65
C THR A 67 29.73 -14.08 -0.72
N VAL A 68 30.36 -14.33 -1.87
CA VAL A 68 31.37 -15.36 -2.09
C VAL A 68 32.68 -14.65 -2.46
N ASP A 69 33.73 -14.76 -1.63
CA ASP A 69 34.98 -13.99 -1.77
C ASP A 69 34.75 -12.48 -1.99
N GLY A 70 33.74 -11.90 -1.32
CA GLY A 70 33.36 -10.50 -1.46
C GLY A 70 32.47 -10.18 -2.67
N GLU A 71 32.24 -11.10 -3.59
CA GLU A 71 31.31 -10.94 -4.71
C GLU A 71 29.87 -11.19 -4.24
N GLU A 72 28.93 -10.35 -4.67
CA GLU A 72 27.53 -10.40 -4.26
C GLU A 72 26.81 -11.66 -4.76
N VAL A 73 26.13 -12.36 -3.87
CA VAL A 73 25.18 -13.42 -4.20
C VAL A 73 23.88 -12.79 -4.70
N LEU A 74 23.60 -12.96 -5.98
CA LEU A 74 22.42 -12.34 -6.64
C LEU A 74 21.15 -13.14 -6.42
N PHE A 75 21.29 -14.47 -6.38
CA PHE A 75 20.18 -15.38 -6.16
C PHE A 75 20.70 -16.78 -5.76
N VAL A 76 19.88 -17.53 -5.02
CA VAL A 76 20.16 -18.94 -4.69
C VAL A 76 18.92 -19.76 -5.01
N LYS A 77 19.09 -20.85 -5.76
CA LYS A 77 18.01 -21.75 -6.17
C LYS A 77 18.39 -23.20 -6.02
N GLU A 78 17.40 -24.05 -5.89
CA GLU A 78 17.60 -25.49 -6.08
C GLU A 78 17.80 -25.77 -7.57
N ARG A 79 18.69 -26.70 -7.88
CA ARG A 79 18.92 -27.19 -9.25
C ARG A 79 17.71 -28.02 -9.69
N GLU A 80 17.18 -27.77 -10.87
CA GLU A 80 16.14 -28.59 -11.42
C GLU A 80 16.70 -30.01 -11.70
N ALA A 81 16.07 -31.05 -11.14
CA ALA A 81 16.48 -32.44 -11.38
C ALA A 81 16.37 -32.77 -12.87
N GLY A 82 17.48 -32.66 -13.58
CA GLY A 82 17.63 -33.19 -14.93
C GLY A 82 17.55 -34.71 -14.92
N GLN A 83 16.96 -35.31 -15.94
CA GLN A 83 16.96 -36.76 -16.16
C GLN A 83 18.41 -37.27 -16.18
N GLN A 84 18.73 -38.19 -15.24
CA GLN A 84 19.97 -38.95 -15.13
C GLN A 84 21.18 -38.18 -14.57
N GLU A 85 21.36 -38.37 -13.24
CA GLU A 85 22.63 -38.71 -12.59
C GLU A 85 22.37 -38.80 -11.09
N GLU A 86 22.87 -39.83 -10.40
CA GLU A 86 22.93 -39.86 -8.93
C GLU A 86 23.94 -38.81 -8.44
N ILE A 87 23.51 -37.53 -8.41
CA ILE A 87 24.29 -36.40 -7.92
C ILE A 87 24.18 -36.41 -6.41
N GLY A 88 25.30 -36.29 -5.71
CA GLY A 88 25.31 -36.19 -4.24
C GLY A 88 24.48 -35.00 -3.76
N GLN A 89 23.79 -35.15 -2.62
CA GLN A 89 22.86 -34.16 -2.04
C GLN A 89 23.40 -32.71 -1.88
N GLN A 90 24.69 -32.50 -2.08
CA GLN A 90 25.35 -31.20 -1.93
C GLN A 90 25.44 -30.39 -3.24
N GLU A 91 25.25 -31.02 -4.40
CA GLU A 91 25.37 -30.42 -5.74
C GLU A 91 24.07 -29.81 -6.27
N GLU A 92 23.03 -29.84 -5.46
CA GLU A 92 21.67 -29.47 -5.89
C GLU A 92 21.33 -27.98 -5.70
N ILE A 93 22.25 -27.16 -5.15
CA ILE A 93 22.03 -25.74 -4.95
C ILE A 93 22.98 -24.93 -5.82
N GLU A 94 22.36 -24.06 -6.63
CA GLU A 94 23.06 -23.14 -7.52
C GLU A 94 22.97 -21.69 -7.02
N ILE A 95 24.14 -21.03 -7.00
CA ILE A 95 24.27 -19.63 -6.62
C ILE A 95 24.49 -18.79 -7.86
N LEU A 96 23.62 -17.83 -8.14
CA LEU A 96 23.78 -16.86 -9.21
C LEU A 96 24.71 -15.75 -8.78
N ILE A 97 25.77 -15.51 -9.55
CA ILE A 97 26.81 -14.54 -9.22
C ILE A 97 27.37 -13.86 -10.48
N GLY A 98 27.92 -12.65 -10.32
CA GLY A 98 28.44 -11.84 -11.43
C GLY A 98 29.89 -12.15 -11.85
N LYS A 99 30.54 -13.13 -11.22
CA LYS A 99 31.96 -13.42 -11.42
C LYS A 99 32.23 -14.90 -11.52
N ASP A 100 33.18 -15.29 -12.38
CA ASP A 100 33.68 -16.64 -12.49
C ASP A 100 34.64 -17.03 -11.36
N PHE A 101 34.53 -18.28 -10.90
CA PHE A 101 35.40 -18.85 -9.89
C PHE A 101 35.98 -20.19 -10.40
N PRO A 102 37.31 -20.35 -10.43
CA PRO A 102 37.92 -21.60 -10.89
C PRO A 102 37.48 -22.80 -10.05
N VAL A 103 37.17 -23.90 -10.72
CA VAL A 103 36.84 -25.19 -10.07
C VAL A 103 38.00 -25.64 -9.19
N GLY A 104 37.69 -26.14 -8.00
CA GLY A 104 38.65 -26.56 -6.99
C GLY A 104 39.18 -25.44 -6.10
N ARG A 105 38.91 -24.19 -6.41
CA ARG A 105 39.25 -23.03 -5.56
C ARG A 105 38.47 -23.08 -4.24
N GLU A 106 39.15 -22.81 -3.14
CA GLU A 106 38.51 -22.53 -1.85
C GLU A 106 38.08 -21.07 -1.80
N VAL A 107 36.82 -20.84 -1.38
CA VAL A 107 36.18 -19.53 -1.31
C VAL A 107 35.52 -19.31 0.04
N LEU A 108 35.50 -18.04 0.50
CA LEU A 108 34.89 -17.66 1.75
C LEU A 108 33.46 -17.14 1.45
N CYS A 109 32.45 -17.87 1.95
CA CYS A 109 31.06 -17.49 1.89
C CYS A 109 30.65 -16.74 3.16
N LYS A 110 30.03 -15.56 3.01
CA LYS A 110 29.45 -14.79 4.10
C LYS A 110 27.97 -14.58 3.84
N VAL A 111 27.14 -15.06 4.76
CA VAL A 111 25.68 -14.93 4.70
C VAL A 111 25.27 -13.62 5.39
N ASP A 112 24.27 -12.93 4.83
CA ASP A 112 23.59 -11.82 5.51
C ASP A 112 22.62 -12.37 6.55
N PHE A 113 23.13 -12.61 7.76
CA PHE A 113 22.33 -13.14 8.86
C PHE A 113 21.28 -12.16 9.39
N ALA A 114 21.44 -10.86 9.18
CA ALA A 114 20.40 -9.90 9.53
C ALA A 114 19.16 -10.14 8.65
N PHE A 115 19.37 -10.29 7.35
CA PHE A 115 18.29 -10.61 6.41
C PHE A 115 17.66 -11.99 6.69
N ARG A 116 18.49 -13.03 6.90
CA ARG A 116 18.01 -14.38 7.26
C ARG A 116 17.18 -14.38 8.54
N ARG A 117 17.58 -13.60 9.55
CA ARG A 117 16.85 -13.47 10.80
C ARG A 117 15.48 -12.86 10.57
N GLN A 118 15.39 -11.78 9.80
CA GLN A 118 14.11 -11.18 9.42
C GLN A 118 13.18 -12.19 8.71
N GLN A 119 13.73 -13.02 7.82
CA GLN A 119 12.96 -14.11 7.18
C GLN A 119 12.46 -15.10 8.23
N SER A 120 13.33 -15.58 9.12
CA SER A 120 13.00 -16.57 10.14
C SER A 120 11.98 -16.06 11.15
N GLU A 121 12.09 -14.80 11.59
CA GLU A 121 11.14 -14.15 12.49
C GLU A 121 9.74 -14.07 11.86
N ASN A 122 9.66 -13.63 10.61
CA ASN A 122 8.40 -13.46 9.89
C ASN A 122 7.75 -14.80 9.54
N HIS A 123 8.53 -15.79 9.10
CA HIS A 123 8.04 -17.12 8.80
C HIS A 123 7.53 -17.84 10.07
N SER A 124 8.27 -17.71 11.17
CA SER A 124 7.86 -18.29 12.46
C SER A 124 6.61 -17.62 13.03
N GLY A 125 6.47 -16.30 12.88
CA GLY A 125 5.27 -15.55 13.24
C GLY A 125 4.03 -16.01 12.48
N GLU A 126 4.18 -16.31 11.17
CA GLU A 126 3.10 -16.90 10.36
C GLU A 126 2.68 -18.26 10.87
N HIS A 127 3.63 -19.14 11.20
CA HIS A 127 3.30 -20.46 11.78
C HIS A 127 2.50 -20.36 13.08
N LEU A 128 2.89 -19.48 13.99
CA LEU A 128 2.15 -19.25 15.22
C LEU A 128 0.70 -18.81 14.94
N LEU A 129 0.53 -17.84 14.04
CA LEU A 129 -0.79 -17.36 13.64
C LEU A 129 -1.62 -18.46 13.00
N ALA A 130 -1.05 -19.17 12.02
CA ALA A 130 -1.75 -20.22 11.27
C ALA A 130 -2.16 -21.39 12.19
N GLY A 131 -1.31 -21.77 13.15
CA GLY A 131 -1.62 -22.79 14.14
C GLY A 131 -2.79 -22.39 15.04
N LEU A 132 -2.79 -21.15 15.55
CA LEU A 132 -3.88 -20.62 16.38
C LEU A 132 -5.21 -20.52 15.60
N ILE A 133 -5.17 -20.03 14.36
CA ILE A 133 -6.37 -19.94 13.50
C ILE A 133 -6.92 -21.34 13.21
N ARG A 134 -6.06 -22.30 12.89
CA ARG A 134 -6.49 -23.68 12.64
C ARG A 134 -7.11 -24.31 13.90
N SER A 135 -6.47 -24.16 15.03
CA SER A 135 -6.95 -24.71 16.30
C SER A 135 -8.28 -24.12 16.74
N ARG A 136 -8.49 -22.81 16.55
CA ARG A 136 -9.67 -22.09 17.02
C ARG A 136 -10.86 -22.14 16.05
N PHE A 137 -10.58 -22.04 14.75
CA PHE A 137 -11.62 -21.88 13.71
C PHE A 137 -11.65 -23.02 12.68
N GLY A 138 -10.66 -23.92 12.68
CA GLY A 138 -10.53 -24.95 11.66
C GLY A 138 -10.09 -24.42 10.28
N TYR A 139 -9.71 -23.16 10.15
CA TYR A 139 -9.32 -22.57 8.88
C TYR A 139 -7.88 -22.93 8.51
N ASN A 140 -7.64 -23.10 7.21
CA ASN A 140 -6.33 -23.44 6.66
C ASN A 140 -5.71 -22.23 5.97
N ASN A 141 -4.37 -22.11 6.11
CA ASN A 141 -3.56 -21.23 5.26
C ASN A 141 -3.55 -21.79 3.83
N VAL A 142 -4.09 -21.02 2.87
CA VAL A 142 -4.19 -21.39 1.44
C VAL A 142 -3.30 -20.52 0.55
N GLY A 143 -2.62 -19.54 1.10
CA GLY A 143 -1.65 -18.68 0.41
C GLY A 143 -0.67 -18.04 1.38
N PHE A 144 0.62 -18.01 1.00
CA PHE A 144 1.68 -17.41 1.81
C PHE A 144 2.74 -16.80 0.90
N HIS A 145 3.10 -15.55 1.18
CA HIS A 145 4.15 -14.85 0.46
C HIS A 145 4.82 -13.83 1.39
N MET A 146 6.15 -13.77 1.33
CA MET A 146 6.95 -12.79 2.08
C MET A 146 7.60 -11.79 1.12
N GLU A 147 7.25 -10.51 1.26
CA GLU A 147 7.87 -9.37 0.60
C GLU A 147 8.54 -8.50 1.68
N LEU A 148 9.74 -8.91 2.11
CA LEU A 148 10.45 -8.24 3.21
C LEU A 148 11.45 -7.17 2.75
N SER A 149 11.52 -6.93 1.43
CA SER A 149 12.40 -5.94 0.82
C SER A 149 11.60 -4.74 0.31
N GLY A 150 12.28 -3.58 0.21
CA GLY A 150 11.63 -2.37 -0.33
C GLY A 150 11.05 -1.44 0.74
N GLU A 151 10.20 -0.52 0.30
CA GLU A 151 9.67 0.56 1.16
C GLU A 151 8.55 0.09 2.10
N ASN A 152 7.80 -0.93 1.70
CA ASN A 152 6.63 -1.44 2.42
C ASN A 152 6.74 -2.95 2.65
N PRO A 153 7.68 -3.42 3.48
CA PRO A 153 7.82 -4.83 3.77
C PRO A 153 6.55 -5.39 4.41
N HIS A 154 6.15 -6.59 4.00
CA HIS A 154 5.01 -7.30 4.59
C HIS A 154 5.05 -8.80 4.27
N VAL A 155 4.32 -9.55 5.06
CA VAL A 155 3.97 -10.94 4.78
C VAL A 155 2.48 -11.00 4.49
N THR A 156 2.11 -11.68 3.42
CA THR A 156 0.72 -11.94 3.06
C THR A 156 0.36 -13.38 3.39
N VAL A 157 -0.74 -13.56 4.10
CA VAL A 157 -1.27 -14.90 4.45
C VAL A 157 -2.77 -14.95 4.14
N ASP A 158 -3.17 -15.95 3.36
CA ASP A 158 -4.56 -16.17 2.96
C ASP A 158 -5.16 -17.34 3.73
N PHE A 159 -6.29 -17.11 4.38
CA PHE A 159 -7.07 -18.15 5.05
C PHE A 159 -8.39 -18.38 4.31
N ASN A 160 -8.86 -19.66 4.32
CA ASN A 160 -10.10 -20.08 3.65
C ASN A 160 -11.36 -19.81 4.51
N GLY A 161 -11.26 -18.99 5.55
CA GLY A 161 -12.39 -18.60 6.41
C GLY A 161 -12.38 -17.12 6.74
N GLY A 162 -13.58 -16.58 7.01
CA GLY A 162 -13.75 -15.16 7.37
C GLY A 162 -13.38 -14.91 8.83
N LEU A 163 -12.59 -13.86 9.07
CA LEU A 163 -12.22 -13.38 10.39
C LEU A 163 -12.73 -11.96 10.60
N SER A 164 -13.33 -11.69 11.73
CA SER A 164 -13.71 -10.34 12.15
C SER A 164 -12.51 -9.56 12.69
N GLU A 165 -12.61 -8.24 12.72
CA GLU A 165 -11.58 -7.35 13.27
C GLU A 165 -11.24 -7.72 14.73
N GLN A 166 -12.25 -8.00 15.54
CA GLN A 166 -12.08 -8.41 16.95
C GLN A 166 -11.29 -9.73 17.07
N GLU A 167 -11.61 -10.73 16.23
CA GLU A 167 -10.89 -12.01 16.23
C GLU A 167 -9.43 -11.83 15.80
N ILE A 168 -9.17 -10.96 14.83
CA ILE A 168 -7.81 -10.64 14.39
C ILE A 168 -7.01 -9.98 15.53
N GLU A 169 -7.60 -9.04 16.25
CA GLU A 169 -6.96 -8.43 17.42
C GLU A 169 -6.68 -9.41 18.54
N GLU A 170 -7.61 -10.35 18.79
CA GLU A 170 -7.43 -11.40 19.77
C GLU A 170 -6.28 -12.34 19.36
N LEU A 171 -6.26 -12.79 18.11
CA LEU A 171 -5.18 -13.63 17.55
C LEU A 171 -3.81 -12.94 17.63
N GLU A 172 -3.71 -11.65 17.31
CA GLU A 172 -2.47 -10.90 17.47
C GLU A 172 -1.98 -10.93 18.93
N ARG A 173 -2.88 -10.71 19.88
CA ARG A 173 -2.55 -10.80 21.32
C ARG A 173 -2.10 -12.20 21.74
N GLU A 174 -2.76 -13.25 21.22
CA GLU A 174 -2.42 -14.65 21.51
C GLU A 174 -1.05 -15.01 20.92
N VAL A 175 -0.74 -14.64 19.65
CA VAL A 175 0.59 -14.85 19.05
C VAL A 175 1.68 -14.20 19.92
N ASN A 176 1.49 -12.94 20.30
CA ASN A 176 2.44 -12.25 21.17
C ASN A 176 2.53 -12.87 22.57
N ALA A 177 1.48 -13.49 23.07
CA ALA A 177 1.53 -14.25 24.33
C ALA A 177 2.40 -15.52 24.18
N VAL A 178 2.30 -16.24 23.05
CA VAL A 178 3.16 -17.39 22.73
C VAL A 178 4.62 -16.96 22.58
N ILE A 179 4.88 -15.85 21.90
CA ILE A 179 6.23 -15.28 21.77
C ILE A 179 6.86 -15.07 23.15
N ARG A 180 6.14 -14.45 24.09
CA ARG A 180 6.63 -14.18 25.44
C ARG A 180 6.87 -15.45 26.28
N ARG A 181 6.23 -16.57 25.95
CA ARG A 181 6.48 -17.86 26.61
C ARG A 181 7.85 -18.44 26.27
N ASN A 182 8.49 -17.96 25.20
CA ASN A 182 9.81 -18.37 24.75
C ASN A 182 9.99 -19.88 24.61
N ILE A 183 9.04 -20.51 23.92
CA ILE A 183 8.98 -21.97 23.71
C ILE A 183 10.08 -22.39 22.73
N PRO A 184 10.80 -23.52 22.96
CA PRO A 184 11.73 -24.03 21.96
C PRO A 184 10.98 -24.47 20.69
N VAL A 185 11.56 -24.21 19.53
CA VAL A 185 11.07 -24.72 18.24
C VAL A 185 11.76 -26.05 17.98
N GLU A 186 10.98 -27.07 17.65
CA GLU A 186 11.46 -28.41 17.41
C GLU A 186 11.49 -28.71 15.92
N GLU A 187 12.57 -29.36 15.49
CA GLU A 187 12.76 -29.82 14.12
C GLU A 187 12.88 -31.35 14.10
N ARG A 188 12.10 -31.98 13.25
CA ARG A 188 12.20 -33.42 13.05
C ARG A 188 12.05 -33.76 11.57
N TYR A 189 12.56 -34.91 11.15
CA TYR A 189 12.41 -35.47 9.83
C TYR A 189 11.56 -36.73 9.92
N VAL A 190 10.47 -36.78 9.13
CA VAL A 190 9.56 -37.90 9.05
C VAL A 190 9.76 -38.54 7.66
N GLU A 191 10.05 -39.82 7.63
CA GLU A 191 10.09 -40.60 6.38
C GLU A 191 8.67 -41.13 6.11
N GLU A 192 8.09 -40.80 4.95
CA GLU A 192 6.87 -41.51 4.53
C GLU A 192 7.21 -42.97 4.30
N GLU A 193 6.70 -43.84 5.14
CA GLU A 193 6.66 -45.28 4.82
C GLU A 193 5.82 -45.42 3.56
N LYS A 194 6.46 -45.85 2.46
CA LYS A 194 5.73 -46.39 1.32
C LYS A 194 4.84 -47.50 1.87
N GLU A 195 3.52 -47.36 1.77
CA GLU A 195 2.59 -48.44 2.03
C GLU A 195 3.09 -49.66 1.26
N LYS A 196 3.74 -50.56 1.96
CA LYS A 196 3.96 -51.92 1.46
C LYS A 196 2.60 -52.58 1.47
N GLU A 197 2.00 -52.67 0.28
CA GLU A 197 1.02 -53.73 0.00
C GLU A 197 1.74 -55.06 0.18
N GLU A 198 1.89 -55.56 1.38
CA GLU A 198 2.14 -56.97 1.65
C GLU A 198 1.25 -57.42 2.80
N LYS A 199 0.45 -58.38 2.41
CA LYS A 199 -0.48 -59.16 3.25
C LYS A 199 0.24 -59.77 4.46
N GLY A 200 -0.43 -59.70 5.60
CA GLY A 200 -0.37 -60.76 6.58
C GLY A 200 0.29 -60.40 7.89
N GLU A 201 -0.57 -60.60 8.90
CA GLU A 201 -0.29 -60.81 10.32
C GLU A 201 -0.28 -59.59 11.23
N GLU A 202 -1.36 -59.50 11.94
CA GLU A 202 -1.64 -58.60 13.06
C GLU A 202 -0.69 -58.93 14.22
N GLU A 203 0.24 -58.03 14.52
CA GLU A 203 0.77 -57.87 15.88
C GLU A 203 0.25 -56.57 16.43
N GLU A 204 -0.59 -56.66 17.48
CA GLU A 204 -1.01 -55.53 18.33
C GLU A 204 0.20 -54.97 19.06
N GLY A 205 0.97 -54.09 18.37
CA GLY A 205 1.92 -53.21 19.00
C GLY A 205 1.28 -51.82 19.17
N GLU A 206 1.34 -51.27 20.40
CA GLU A 206 0.90 -49.92 20.70
C GLU A 206 1.45 -48.92 19.65
N ARG A 207 0.61 -48.48 18.68
CA ARG A 207 0.88 -47.41 17.78
C ARG A 207 1.02 -46.16 18.62
N LYS A 208 2.24 -45.69 18.87
CA LYS A 208 2.45 -44.32 19.29
C LYS A 208 1.86 -43.44 18.19
N GLU A 209 0.71 -42.83 18.46
CA GLU A 209 0.12 -41.82 17.58
C GLU A 209 1.18 -40.76 17.34
N GLU A 210 1.77 -40.73 16.11
CA GLU A 210 2.63 -39.64 15.70
C GLU A 210 1.77 -38.36 15.68
N PRO A 211 2.25 -37.25 16.26
CA PRO A 211 1.48 -36.03 16.26
C PRO A 211 1.21 -35.58 14.83
N GLU A 212 -0.06 -35.41 14.50
CA GLU A 212 -0.53 -34.93 13.20
C GLU A 212 0.11 -33.58 12.91
N PHE A 213 0.74 -33.42 11.71
CA PHE A 213 1.31 -32.16 11.26
C PHE A 213 0.58 -31.66 10.01
N ARG A 214 0.56 -30.33 9.84
CA ARG A 214 -0.02 -29.71 8.66
C ARG A 214 0.86 -29.93 7.43
N GLN A 215 0.22 -30.29 6.32
CA GLN A 215 0.88 -30.52 5.04
C GLN A 215 0.10 -29.82 3.92
N LYS A 216 0.75 -29.00 3.12
CA LYS A 216 0.10 -28.25 2.02
C LYS A 216 0.00 -29.05 0.72
N LYS A 217 0.89 -30.04 0.51
CA LYS A 217 0.96 -30.93 -0.67
C LYS A 217 1.46 -32.30 -0.23
N ALA A 218 1.07 -33.35 -0.96
CA ALA A 218 1.70 -34.67 -0.81
C ALA A 218 3.20 -34.52 -1.13
N LEU A 219 4.05 -34.85 -0.18
CA LEU A 219 5.51 -34.78 -0.30
C LEU A 219 6.02 -36.22 -0.37
N SER A 220 6.99 -36.48 -1.24
CA SER A 220 7.66 -37.81 -1.33
C SER A 220 9.03 -37.71 -0.66
N GLY A 221 9.40 -38.76 0.12
CA GLY A 221 10.69 -38.85 0.78
C GLY A 221 10.70 -38.25 2.21
N ALA A 222 11.88 -37.94 2.74
CA ALA A 222 12.03 -37.37 4.07
C ALA A 222 11.45 -35.94 4.15
N VAL A 223 10.43 -35.75 4.95
CA VAL A 223 9.73 -34.49 5.17
C VAL A 223 10.25 -33.82 6.44
N ARG A 224 10.72 -32.58 6.32
CA ARG A 224 11.10 -31.76 7.48
C ARG A 224 9.85 -31.18 8.11
N VAL A 225 9.66 -31.41 9.40
CA VAL A 225 8.54 -30.92 10.20
C VAL A 225 9.07 -29.95 11.25
N ILE A 226 8.49 -28.77 11.28
CA ILE A 226 8.75 -27.73 12.28
C ILE A 226 7.57 -27.71 13.25
N SER A 227 7.86 -27.81 14.53
CA SER A 227 6.86 -27.81 15.60
C SER A 227 7.09 -26.67 16.58
N PHE A 228 6.01 -25.95 16.86
CA PHE A 228 5.87 -25.01 17.95
C PHE A 228 4.97 -25.69 19.01
N PRO A 229 5.54 -26.34 20.04
CA PRO A 229 4.80 -27.22 20.95
C PRO A 229 3.55 -26.58 21.53
N GLY A 230 2.40 -27.24 21.31
CA GLY A 230 1.08 -26.76 21.75
C GLY A 230 0.48 -25.62 20.93
N VAL A 231 1.07 -25.27 19.76
CA VAL A 231 0.57 -24.21 18.88
C VAL A 231 0.43 -24.70 17.44
N ASP A 232 1.51 -25.15 16.82
CA ASP A 232 1.53 -25.60 15.42
C ASP A 232 2.56 -26.71 15.20
N SER A 233 2.29 -27.58 14.22
CA SER A 233 3.24 -28.52 13.67
C SER A 233 3.00 -28.61 12.17
N CYS A 234 4.02 -28.35 11.33
CA CYS A 234 3.85 -28.20 9.88
C CYS A 234 5.08 -28.71 9.12
N ALA A 235 4.82 -29.37 7.99
CA ALA A 235 5.85 -29.66 7.00
C ALA A 235 6.35 -28.33 6.39
N CYS A 236 7.62 -27.98 6.62
CA CYS A 236 8.16 -26.69 6.21
C CYS A 236 9.65 -26.77 5.85
N CYS A 237 10.01 -26.13 4.72
CA CYS A 237 11.39 -26.00 4.24
C CYS A 237 12.04 -24.66 4.60
N GLY A 238 11.28 -23.69 5.10
CA GLY A 238 11.82 -22.38 5.43
C GLY A 238 12.74 -22.36 6.65
N THR A 239 13.41 -21.24 6.86
CA THR A 239 14.20 -21.01 8.08
C THR A 239 13.31 -20.51 9.20
N HIS A 240 13.61 -20.91 10.43
CA HIS A 240 12.85 -20.56 11.62
C HIS A 240 13.76 -20.14 12.75
N VAL A 241 13.19 -19.41 13.71
CA VAL A 241 13.85 -19.10 14.99
C VAL A 241 14.00 -20.37 15.80
N LYS A 242 14.97 -20.40 16.72
CA LYS A 242 15.16 -21.55 17.63
C LYS A 242 14.21 -21.54 18.82
N ARG A 243 13.72 -20.38 19.19
CA ARG A 243 12.75 -20.17 20.27
C ARG A 243 11.77 -19.08 19.90
N THR A 244 10.51 -19.19 20.30
CA THR A 244 9.46 -18.21 19.95
C THR A 244 9.80 -16.79 20.44
N GLY A 245 10.56 -16.66 21.54
CA GLY A 245 10.99 -15.34 22.05
C GLY A 245 11.91 -14.56 21.09
N GLU A 246 12.63 -15.26 20.20
CA GLU A 246 13.49 -14.63 19.18
C GLU A 246 12.68 -13.89 18.10
N ILE A 247 11.38 -14.19 17.95
CA ILE A 247 10.47 -13.44 17.07
C ILE A 247 10.32 -11.99 17.55
N GLY A 248 10.35 -11.77 18.89
CA GLY A 248 10.26 -10.46 19.52
C GLY A 248 8.86 -9.88 19.50
N LEU A 249 8.36 -9.41 18.37
CA LEU A 249 7.06 -8.77 18.19
C LEU A 249 6.35 -9.32 16.95
N PHE A 250 5.02 -9.48 17.06
CA PHE A 250 4.15 -9.81 15.94
C PHE A 250 3.06 -8.75 15.77
N LYS A 251 2.82 -8.27 14.54
CA LYS A 251 1.80 -7.28 14.21
C LYS A 251 1.02 -7.66 12.96
N VAL A 252 -0.31 -7.56 13.04
CA VAL A 252 -1.17 -7.51 11.86
C VAL A 252 -1.23 -6.05 11.40
N LEU A 253 -0.79 -5.78 10.18
CA LEU A 253 -0.74 -4.44 9.60
C LEU A 253 -2.12 -4.01 9.07
N SER A 254 -2.79 -4.93 8.39
CA SER A 254 -4.13 -4.76 7.83
C SER A 254 -4.73 -6.11 7.44
N HIS A 255 -6.01 -6.09 7.10
CA HIS A 255 -6.71 -7.26 6.57
C HIS A 255 -7.67 -6.84 5.45
N GLU A 256 -7.99 -7.79 4.58
CA GLU A 256 -9.00 -7.62 3.54
C GLU A 256 -9.75 -8.93 3.27
N LYS A 257 -10.95 -8.82 2.72
CA LYS A 257 -11.67 -10.00 2.24
C LYS A 257 -10.96 -10.54 0.99
N HIS A 258 -10.61 -11.81 1.00
CA HIS A 258 -10.01 -12.49 -0.14
C HIS A 258 -10.79 -13.76 -0.50
N ARG A 259 -11.42 -13.77 -1.68
CA ARG A 259 -12.35 -14.85 -2.09
C ARG A 259 -13.45 -15.05 -1.05
N GLU A 260 -13.53 -16.26 -0.46
CA GLU A 260 -14.49 -16.58 0.61
C GLU A 260 -13.87 -16.48 2.01
N GLY A 261 -12.62 -16.04 2.11
CA GLY A 261 -11.87 -15.97 3.36
C GLY A 261 -11.26 -14.60 3.63
N THR A 262 -10.18 -14.61 4.40
CA THR A 262 -9.47 -13.40 4.86
C THR A 262 -8.01 -13.45 4.43
N ARG A 263 -7.54 -12.35 3.87
CA ARG A 263 -6.12 -12.06 3.67
C ARG A 263 -5.63 -11.16 4.79
N LEU A 264 -4.54 -11.55 5.41
CA LEU A 264 -3.84 -10.76 6.43
C LEU A 264 -2.50 -10.28 5.90
N PHE A 265 -2.19 -9.03 6.19
CA PHE A 265 -0.86 -8.46 6.02
C PHE A 265 -0.23 -8.31 7.38
N LEU A 266 0.96 -8.86 7.56
CA LEU A 266 1.60 -8.92 8.87
C LEU A 266 3.11 -8.69 8.79
N LEU A 267 3.70 -8.38 9.92
CA LEU A 267 5.15 -8.34 10.14
C LEU A 267 5.48 -8.93 11.51
N SER A 268 6.69 -9.48 11.60
CA SER A 268 7.28 -9.95 12.85
C SER A 268 8.67 -9.36 13.05
N GLY A 269 9.15 -9.40 14.28
CA GLY A 269 10.51 -9.08 14.65
C GLY A 269 10.88 -7.61 14.48
N GLU A 270 12.10 -7.41 14.05
CA GLU A 270 12.66 -6.08 13.83
C GLU A 270 11.82 -5.25 12.84
N LEU A 271 11.32 -5.88 11.77
CA LEU A 271 10.50 -5.18 10.77
C LEU A 271 9.19 -4.67 11.34
N ALA A 272 8.54 -5.44 12.22
CA ALA A 272 7.34 -4.99 12.93
C ALA A 272 7.63 -3.81 13.85
N PHE A 273 8.76 -3.85 14.55
CA PHE A 273 9.20 -2.74 15.41
C PHE A 273 9.48 -1.47 14.61
N LEU A 274 10.21 -1.58 13.50
CA LEU A 274 10.52 -0.44 12.63
C LEU A 274 9.27 0.18 11.98
N ASP A 275 8.27 -0.64 11.62
CA ASP A 275 6.98 -0.16 11.12
C ASP A 275 6.23 0.63 12.20
N MET A 276 6.21 0.12 13.45
CA MET A 276 5.60 0.84 14.58
C MET A 276 6.32 2.16 14.86
N GLU A 277 7.64 2.19 14.84
CA GLU A 277 8.44 3.40 15.04
C GLU A 277 8.12 4.48 13.98
N LYS A 278 8.00 4.05 12.71
CA LYS A 278 7.58 4.97 11.62
C LYS A 278 6.19 5.55 11.87
N LYS A 279 5.23 4.71 12.28
CA LYS A 279 3.85 5.13 12.58
C LYS A 279 3.79 6.07 13.78
N GLU A 280 4.58 5.80 14.82
CA GLU A 280 4.69 6.67 15.99
C GLU A 280 5.23 8.06 15.63
N LYS A 281 6.28 8.14 14.81
CA LYS A 281 6.83 9.42 14.32
C LYS A 281 5.78 10.23 13.56
N VAL A 282 4.97 9.59 12.72
CA VAL A 282 3.87 10.25 12.01
C VAL A 282 2.81 10.76 12.99
N LEU A 283 2.38 9.92 13.93
CA LEU A 283 1.40 10.31 14.95
C LEU A 283 1.89 11.47 15.82
N LEU A 284 3.17 11.45 16.20
CA LEU A 284 3.78 12.54 16.95
C LEU A 284 3.75 13.86 16.15
N SER A 285 4.09 13.83 14.87
CA SER A 285 4.03 14.99 13.98
C SER A 285 2.60 15.53 13.86
N VAL A 286 1.60 14.65 13.71
CA VAL A 286 0.17 15.02 13.67
C VAL A 286 -0.27 15.66 14.99
N SER A 287 0.10 15.05 16.13
CA SER A 287 -0.18 15.54 17.48
C SER A 287 0.36 16.95 17.68
N GLN A 288 1.62 17.20 17.31
CA GLN A 288 2.27 18.50 17.35
C GLN A 288 1.56 19.52 16.45
N SER A 289 1.25 19.18 15.21
CA SER A 289 0.57 20.06 14.25
C SER A 289 -0.83 20.47 14.73
N LEU A 290 -1.53 19.56 15.41
CA LEU A 290 -2.86 19.82 15.98
C LEU A 290 -2.81 20.42 17.38
N SER A 291 -1.63 20.56 17.99
CA SER A 291 -1.43 20.98 19.39
C SER A 291 -2.32 20.19 20.35
N THR A 292 -2.27 18.85 20.29
CA THR A 292 -3.09 17.94 21.09
C THR A 292 -2.32 16.67 21.46
N ASP A 293 -2.82 15.90 22.42
CA ASP A 293 -2.33 14.57 22.77
C ASP A 293 -2.87 13.47 21.84
N TYR A 294 -2.30 12.28 21.91
CA TYR A 294 -2.69 11.15 21.05
C TYR A 294 -4.16 10.74 21.16
N ALA A 295 -4.68 10.71 22.38
CA ALA A 295 -6.06 10.29 22.62
C ALA A 295 -7.08 11.28 22.03
N SER A 296 -6.67 12.52 21.88
CA SER A 296 -7.51 13.64 21.42
C SER A 296 -7.38 13.95 19.92
N ILE A 297 -6.49 13.27 19.17
CA ILE A 297 -6.27 13.56 17.73
C ILE A 297 -7.57 13.47 16.94
N SER A 298 -8.31 12.36 17.06
CA SER A 298 -9.57 12.16 16.32
C SER A 298 -10.60 13.23 16.63
N SER A 299 -10.83 13.51 17.92
CA SER A 299 -11.78 14.54 18.35
C SER A 299 -11.36 15.95 17.88
N ARG A 300 -10.06 16.23 17.84
CA ARG A 300 -9.54 17.49 17.32
C ARG A 300 -9.76 17.64 15.81
N ILE A 301 -9.56 16.59 15.05
CA ILE A 301 -9.86 16.55 13.61
C ILE A 301 -11.35 16.79 13.37
N ASP A 302 -12.23 16.11 14.10
CA ASP A 302 -13.67 16.28 13.98
C ASP A 302 -14.11 17.72 14.31
N LYS A 303 -13.53 18.31 15.34
CA LYS A 303 -13.75 19.72 15.68
C LYS A 303 -13.30 20.67 14.58
N LEU A 304 -12.15 20.44 13.96
CA LEU A 304 -11.67 21.24 12.83
C LEU A 304 -12.57 21.11 11.61
N LYS A 305 -13.06 19.91 11.31
CA LYS A 305 -14.05 19.68 10.23
C LYS A 305 -15.35 20.44 10.49
N ALA A 306 -15.87 20.36 11.74
CA ALA A 306 -17.08 21.06 12.13
C ALA A 306 -16.92 22.60 12.03
N GLN A 307 -15.80 23.13 12.51
CA GLN A 307 -15.47 24.56 12.40
C GLN A 307 -15.35 24.99 10.94
N GLY A 308 -14.73 24.16 10.08
CA GLY A 308 -14.63 24.43 8.64
C GLY A 308 -15.99 24.50 7.96
N GLU A 309 -16.91 23.59 8.29
CA GLU A 309 -18.27 23.62 7.75
C GLU A 309 -19.10 24.82 8.28
N GLU A 310 -18.96 25.14 9.57
CA GLU A 310 -19.61 26.33 10.16
C GLU A 310 -19.13 27.63 9.50
N GLU A 311 -17.84 27.80 9.29
CA GLU A 311 -17.27 28.97 8.62
C GLU A 311 -17.73 29.04 7.16
N LYS A 312 -17.80 27.92 6.45
CA LYS A 312 -18.36 27.83 5.10
C LYS A 312 -19.81 28.30 5.07
N GLN A 313 -20.65 27.84 6.00
CA GLN A 313 -22.05 28.27 6.11
C GLN A 313 -22.15 29.76 6.47
N ARG A 314 -21.27 30.25 7.33
CA ARG A 314 -21.18 31.69 7.67
C ARG A 314 -20.86 32.52 6.42
N ARG A 315 -19.88 32.12 5.63
CA ARG A 315 -19.53 32.79 4.37
C ARG A 315 -20.70 32.80 3.39
N ILE A 316 -21.44 31.70 3.27
CA ILE A 316 -22.64 31.64 2.42
C ILE A 316 -23.70 32.63 2.93
N ARG A 317 -24.00 32.66 4.22
CA ARG A 317 -25.00 33.58 4.78
C ARG A 317 -24.62 35.06 4.54
N LEU A 318 -23.35 35.40 4.74
CA LEU A 318 -22.86 36.76 4.48
C LEU A 318 -22.97 37.12 3.00
N ALA A 319 -22.63 36.21 2.09
CA ALA A 319 -22.72 36.40 0.66
C ALA A 319 -24.19 36.63 0.21
N LEU A 320 -25.12 35.84 0.73
CA LEU A 320 -26.55 35.98 0.42
C LEU A 320 -27.11 37.30 0.99
N SER A 321 -26.69 37.74 2.17
CA SER A 321 -27.05 39.03 2.75
C SER A 321 -26.53 40.19 1.92
N ALA A 322 -25.29 40.10 1.42
CA ALA A 322 -24.74 41.09 0.51
C ALA A 322 -25.51 41.14 -0.83
N ALA A 323 -25.84 39.97 -1.39
CA ALA A 323 -26.64 39.86 -2.61
C ALA A 323 -28.06 40.45 -2.42
N GLU A 324 -28.68 40.19 -1.27
CA GLU A 324 -29.96 40.80 -0.91
C GLU A 324 -29.91 42.32 -0.86
N THR A 325 -28.87 42.87 -0.21
CA THR A 325 -28.64 44.30 -0.10
C THR A 325 -28.51 44.96 -1.46
N LEU A 326 -27.68 44.39 -2.35
CA LEU A 326 -27.53 44.85 -3.75
C LEU A 326 -28.82 44.73 -4.54
N GLY A 327 -29.52 43.61 -4.43
CA GLY A 327 -30.80 43.40 -5.13
C GLY A 327 -31.88 44.35 -4.70
N ARG A 328 -31.97 44.70 -3.41
CA ARG A 328 -32.88 45.74 -2.89
C ARG A 328 -32.49 47.13 -3.39
N ALA A 329 -31.20 47.49 -3.35
CA ALA A 329 -30.71 48.74 -3.88
C ALA A 329 -31.02 48.91 -5.36
N TYR A 330 -30.80 47.89 -6.18
CA TYR A 330 -31.17 47.85 -7.59
C TYR A 330 -32.65 48.16 -7.80
N ARG A 331 -33.55 47.56 -7.01
CA ARG A 331 -35.03 47.84 -7.10
C ARG A 331 -35.39 49.27 -6.76
N ILE A 332 -34.75 49.87 -5.74
CA ILE A 332 -35.03 51.26 -5.30
C ILE A 332 -34.60 52.26 -6.37
N GLU A 333 -33.44 52.07 -6.95
CA GLU A 333 -32.82 52.96 -7.95
C GLU A 333 -33.41 52.79 -9.36
N HIS A 334 -34.39 51.90 -9.55
CA HIS A 334 -35.02 51.62 -10.86
C HIS A 334 -34.00 51.33 -11.99
N GLY A 335 -32.86 50.69 -11.66
CA GLY A 335 -31.81 50.37 -12.62
C GLY A 335 -30.81 51.50 -12.87
N SER A 336 -30.79 52.54 -12.03
CA SER A 336 -29.70 53.56 -12.03
C SER A 336 -28.41 53.00 -11.50
N ILE A 337 -27.28 53.59 -11.93
CA ILE A 337 -25.95 53.15 -11.59
C ILE A 337 -25.65 53.42 -10.11
N LEU A 338 -25.32 52.37 -9.33
CA LEU A 338 -24.80 52.47 -7.99
C LEU A 338 -23.38 51.84 -7.99
N GLY A 339 -22.36 52.72 -8.05
CA GLY A 339 -20.94 52.32 -8.01
C GLY A 339 -20.21 52.46 -9.36
N SER A 340 -18.89 52.43 -9.27
CA SER A 340 -17.99 52.47 -10.43
C SER A 340 -17.49 51.09 -10.79
N PRO A 341 -17.60 50.67 -12.06
CA PRO A 341 -17.00 49.45 -12.52
C PRO A 341 -15.48 49.36 -12.36
N LEU A 342 -14.81 50.45 -11.99
CA LEU A 342 -13.36 50.55 -11.86
C LEU A 342 -12.83 50.06 -10.51
N GLU A 343 -13.66 49.81 -9.50
CA GLU A 343 -13.23 49.36 -8.18
C GLU A 343 -13.38 47.83 -8.05
N SER A 344 -12.31 47.13 -8.35
CA SER A 344 -12.28 45.65 -8.27
C SER A 344 -12.44 45.07 -6.87
N ALA A 345 -12.28 45.87 -5.84
CA ALA A 345 -12.33 45.45 -4.44
C ALA A 345 -13.71 45.68 -3.77
N SER A 346 -14.66 46.29 -4.44
CA SER A 346 -15.97 46.66 -3.87
C SER A 346 -17.14 45.88 -4.45
N LEU A 347 -18.18 45.71 -3.67
CA LEU A 347 -19.50 45.26 -4.12
C LEU A 347 -20.17 46.40 -4.93
N TRP A 348 -20.54 46.11 -6.18
CA TRP A 348 -21.27 47.07 -7.00
C TRP A 348 -22.25 46.39 -7.97
N PHE A 349 -23.19 47.13 -8.49
CA PHE A 349 -23.96 46.75 -9.65
C PHE A 349 -23.99 47.89 -10.68
N TYR A 350 -24.17 47.48 -11.93
CA TYR A 350 -24.21 48.38 -13.05
C TYR A 350 -25.13 47.81 -14.13
N GLY A 351 -26.03 48.60 -14.72
CA GLY A 351 -26.88 48.06 -15.76
C GLY A 351 -27.99 48.98 -16.24
N ARG A 352 -28.77 48.47 -17.21
CA ARG A 352 -29.97 49.07 -17.78
C ARG A 352 -31.18 48.20 -17.46
N GLN A 353 -32.33 48.61 -17.99
CA GLN A 353 -33.61 47.90 -17.78
C GLN A 353 -33.61 46.43 -18.26
N ASP A 354 -32.73 46.10 -19.22
CA ASP A 354 -32.68 44.77 -19.91
C ASP A 354 -31.46 43.90 -19.53
N LEU A 355 -30.37 44.50 -18.97
CA LEU A 355 -29.16 43.76 -18.62
C LEU A 355 -28.42 44.41 -17.44
N VAL A 356 -28.12 43.63 -16.39
CA VAL A 356 -27.50 44.08 -15.16
C VAL A 356 -26.24 43.26 -14.83
N PHE A 357 -25.23 43.88 -14.28
CA PHE A 357 -23.99 43.27 -13.84
C PHE A 357 -23.80 43.54 -12.34
N PHE A 358 -23.50 42.50 -11.58
CA PHE A 358 -23.13 42.54 -10.18
C PHE A 358 -21.71 42.09 -9.99
N HIS A 359 -20.98 42.71 -9.09
CA HIS A 359 -19.61 42.30 -8.72
C HIS A 359 -19.56 41.87 -7.28
N PHE A 360 -18.97 40.71 -7.04
CA PHE A 360 -18.73 40.09 -5.74
C PHE A 360 -17.25 39.69 -5.67
N PRO A 361 -16.35 40.49 -5.04
CA PRO A 361 -14.94 40.19 -4.99
C PRO A 361 -14.65 38.88 -4.23
N ASP A 362 -13.70 38.08 -4.72
CA ASP A 362 -13.19 36.86 -4.10
C ASP A 362 -14.22 35.75 -3.84
N TYR A 363 -15.33 35.74 -4.59
CA TYR A 363 -16.31 34.65 -4.49
C TYR A 363 -15.90 33.49 -5.41
N GLU A 364 -15.86 32.27 -4.84
CA GLU A 364 -15.71 31.05 -5.65
C GLU A 364 -16.97 30.78 -6.46
N MET A 365 -16.84 30.04 -7.58
CA MET A 365 -17.95 29.75 -8.50
C MET A 365 -19.18 29.17 -7.80
N ILE A 366 -18.99 28.26 -6.82
CA ILE A 366 -20.10 27.66 -6.07
C ILE A 366 -20.88 28.74 -5.29
N LEU A 367 -20.18 29.69 -4.68
CA LEU A 367 -20.78 30.78 -3.95
C LEU A 367 -21.42 31.78 -4.88
N LEU A 368 -20.77 32.09 -6.00
CA LEU A 368 -21.26 33.00 -7.03
C LEU A 368 -22.57 32.47 -7.67
N ASN A 369 -22.66 31.16 -7.91
CA ASN A 369 -23.90 30.54 -8.38
C ASN A 369 -25.04 30.69 -7.36
N LYS A 370 -24.78 30.49 -6.07
CA LYS A 370 -25.80 30.68 -5.01
C LYS A 370 -26.27 32.13 -4.91
N VAL A 371 -25.34 33.07 -5.05
CA VAL A 371 -25.65 34.51 -5.05
C VAL A 371 -26.49 34.87 -6.29
N CYS A 372 -26.11 34.38 -7.46
CA CYS A 372 -26.83 34.58 -8.70
C CYS A 372 -28.27 34.05 -8.58
N GLU A 373 -28.44 32.81 -8.06
CA GLU A 373 -29.75 32.23 -7.82
C GLU A 373 -30.58 33.04 -6.80
N HIS A 374 -29.97 33.57 -5.78
CA HIS A 374 -30.64 34.40 -4.78
C HIS A 374 -31.11 35.73 -5.36
N LEU A 375 -30.31 36.36 -6.24
CA LEU A 375 -30.66 37.63 -6.90
C LEU A 375 -31.83 37.55 -7.86
N LYS A 376 -32.20 36.39 -8.40
CA LYS A 376 -33.43 36.20 -9.19
C LYS A 376 -34.70 36.73 -8.51
N ARG A 377 -34.72 36.78 -7.17
CA ARG A 377 -35.85 37.32 -6.39
C ARG A 377 -35.99 38.83 -6.50
N TYR A 378 -34.98 39.53 -6.92
CA TYR A 378 -34.88 41.01 -6.95
C TYR A 378 -34.75 41.51 -8.38
N VAL A 379 -34.12 40.77 -9.25
CA VAL A 379 -33.75 41.16 -10.62
C VAL A 379 -34.58 40.30 -11.59
N HIS A 380 -35.41 40.92 -12.40
CA HIS A 380 -36.31 40.26 -13.35
C HIS A 380 -35.93 40.51 -14.81
N THR A 381 -34.68 40.78 -15.04
CA THR A 381 -34.06 40.99 -16.36
C THR A 381 -32.82 40.10 -16.46
N ASP A 382 -32.13 40.12 -17.59
CA ASP A 382 -30.85 39.40 -17.73
C ASP A 382 -29.80 40.01 -16.81
N PHE A 383 -29.03 39.17 -16.10
CA PHE A 383 -27.95 39.66 -15.27
C PHE A 383 -26.82 38.66 -15.12
N PHE A 384 -25.65 39.25 -14.78
CA PHE A 384 -24.43 38.50 -14.47
C PHE A 384 -23.88 38.90 -13.12
N CYS A 385 -23.39 37.91 -12.38
CA CYS A 385 -22.59 38.09 -11.19
C CYS A 385 -21.14 37.78 -11.56
N PHE A 386 -20.24 38.73 -11.42
CA PHE A 386 -18.82 38.57 -11.65
C PHE A 386 -18.05 38.50 -10.35
N SER A 387 -16.95 37.75 -10.36
CA SER A 387 -15.98 37.73 -9.26
C SER A 387 -14.56 37.64 -9.82
N SER A 388 -13.68 38.49 -9.32
CA SER A 388 -12.25 38.47 -9.64
C SER A 388 -11.52 37.47 -8.74
N ARG A 389 -10.66 36.65 -9.34
CA ARG A 389 -9.69 35.81 -8.62
C ARG A 389 -8.28 36.39 -8.63
N THR A 390 -7.95 37.08 -9.72
CA THR A 390 -6.74 37.86 -9.93
C THR A 390 -7.08 39.11 -10.71
N GLU A 391 -6.13 39.98 -10.97
CA GLU A 391 -6.35 41.17 -11.80
C GLU A 391 -6.76 40.88 -13.25
N GLU A 392 -6.47 39.68 -13.75
CA GLU A 392 -6.72 39.28 -15.14
C GLU A 392 -7.71 38.12 -15.30
N GLU A 393 -8.09 37.43 -14.20
CA GLU A 393 -9.01 36.29 -14.25
C GLU A 393 -10.30 36.61 -13.51
N TRP A 394 -11.40 36.60 -14.24
CA TRP A 394 -12.74 36.77 -13.72
C TRP A 394 -13.58 35.54 -13.98
N GLN A 395 -14.35 35.16 -13.01
CA GLN A 395 -15.40 34.18 -13.17
C GLN A 395 -16.77 34.83 -13.09
N PHE A 396 -17.74 34.22 -13.75
CA PHE A 396 -19.10 34.73 -13.74
C PHE A 396 -20.15 33.62 -13.62
N ALA A 397 -21.28 33.96 -13.04
CA ALA A 397 -22.56 33.26 -13.14
C ALA A 397 -23.59 34.22 -13.68
N GLY A 398 -24.47 33.78 -14.55
CA GLY A 398 -25.46 34.62 -15.15
C GLY A 398 -26.79 33.90 -15.34
N THR A 399 -27.85 34.65 -15.35
CA THR A 399 -29.21 34.16 -15.58
C THR A 399 -30.06 35.29 -16.16
N GLY A 400 -31.25 34.94 -16.70
CA GLY A 400 -32.08 35.96 -17.28
C GLY A 400 -33.49 35.47 -17.63
N THR A 401 -34.13 36.24 -18.48
CA THR A 401 -35.45 36.00 -18.99
C THR A 401 -35.46 34.99 -20.16
N GLU A 402 -36.62 34.67 -20.65
CA GLU A 402 -36.78 33.79 -21.81
C GLU A 402 -35.85 34.18 -22.99
N GLY A 403 -35.17 33.18 -23.59
CA GLY A 403 -34.14 33.41 -24.63
C GLY A 403 -32.78 33.85 -24.14
N PHE A 404 -32.53 33.82 -22.81
CA PHE A 404 -31.23 34.22 -22.23
C PHE A 404 -30.05 33.39 -22.76
N LEU A 405 -30.22 32.10 -22.96
CA LEU A 405 -29.13 31.25 -23.48
C LEU A 405 -28.71 31.61 -24.91
N GLU A 406 -29.66 32.02 -25.74
CA GLU A 406 -29.39 32.46 -27.11
C GLU A 406 -28.65 33.79 -27.11
N ARG A 407 -29.09 34.75 -26.25
CA ARG A 407 -28.34 36.01 -26.05
C ARG A 407 -26.95 35.80 -25.53
N PHE A 408 -26.80 34.90 -24.55
CA PHE A 408 -25.50 34.53 -24.02
C PHE A 408 -24.59 33.92 -25.10
N ALA A 409 -25.12 33.03 -25.96
CA ALA A 409 -24.36 32.48 -27.06
C ALA A 409 -23.86 33.57 -28.04
N ALA A 410 -24.68 34.56 -28.34
CA ALA A 410 -24.28 35.71 -29.15
C ALA A 410 -23.19 36.56 -28.47
N TRP A 411 -23.33 36.83 -27.16
CA TRP A 411 -22.29 37.55 -26.39
C TRP A 411 -20.95 36.78 -26.30
N LYS A 412 -21.01 35.47 -26.22
CA LYS A 412 -19.82 34.59 -26.22
C LYS A 412 -19.09 34.64 -27.58
N GLN A 413 -19.83 34.65 -28.72
CA GLN A 413 -19.20 34.77 -30.06
C GLN A 413 -18.46 36.10 -30.26
N ALA A 414 -18.86 37.15 -29.59
CA ALA A 414 -18.16 38.45 -29.62
C ALA A 414 -16.79 38.46 -28.90
N GLY A 415 -16.40 37.32 -28.31
CA GLY A 415 -15.06 37.05 -27.78
C GLY A 415 -14.79 37.71 -26.39
N LYS A 416 -14.23 36.97 -25.46
CA LYS A 416 -13.77 37.23 -24.08
C LYS A 416 -14.54 36.43 -23.02
N LEU A 417 -15.74 35.91 -23.28
CA LEU A 417 -16.44 35.00 -22.41
C LEU A 417 -16.19 33.56 -22.81
N SER A 418 -15.83 32.71 -21.86
CA SER A 418 -15.76 31.26 -22.02
C SER A 418 -16.66 30.59 -21.00
N GLY A 419 -17.40 29.55 -21.39
CA GLY A 419 -18.30 28.87 -20.47
C GLY A 419 -19.53 28.36 -21.16
N GLY A 420 -20.50 27.94 -20.37
CA GLY A 420 -21.79 27.39 -20.83
C GLY A 420 -22.76 27.22 -19.67
N GLY A 421 -23.98 26.76 -19.98
CA GLY A 421 -25.02 26.52 -18.98
C GLY A 421 -26.10 25.61 -19.48
N LYS A 422 -27.03 25.31 -18.60
CA LYS A 422 -28.26 24.58 -18.86
C LYS A 422 -29.43 25.38 -18.31
N GLU A 423 -30.60 25.20 -18.93
CA GLU A 423 -31.79 25.89 -18.51
C GLU A 423 -31.64 27.42 -18.58
N GLU A 424 -31.82 28.13 -17.49
CA GLU A 424 -31.75 29.58 -17.41
C GLU A 424 -30.48 30.11 -16.77
N MET A 425 -29.47 29.24 -16.52
CA MET A 425 -28.26 29.63 -15.79
C MET A 425 -27.00 29.30 -16.59
N VAL A 426 -26.10 30.26 -16.68
CA VAL A 426 -24.77 30.11 -17.30
C VAL A 426 -23.68 30.42 -16.30
N GLN A 427 -22.51 29.79 -16.50
CA GLN A 427 -21.30 30.06 -15.72
C GLN A 427 -20.08 29.98 -16.62
N GLY A 428 -19.01 30.69 -16.26
CA GLY A 428 -17.81 30.70 -17.06
C GLY A 428 -16.74 31.65 -16.53
N ARG A 429 -15.82 31.97 -17.45
CA ARG A 429 -14.69 32.87 -17.18
C ARG A 429 -14.66 33.98 -18.21
N PHE A 430 -14.21 35.15 -17.77
CA PHE A 430 -13.83 36.26 -18.61
C PHE A 430 -12.30 36.44 -18.48
N GLN A 431 -11.60 36.48 -19.59
CA GLN A 431 -10.16 36.74 -19.65
C GLN A 431 -9.90 38.20 -20.00
N GLY A 432 -9.26 38.91 -19.09
CA GLY A 432 -8.91 40.31 -19.25
C GLY A 432 -8.90 41.10 -17.95
N THR A 433 -8.37 42.30 -17.99
CA THR A 433 -8.34 43.21 -16.85
C THR A 433 -9.72 43.76 -16.52
N ALA A 434 -9.86 44.38 -15.32
CA ALA A 434 -11.08 45.07 -14.93
C ALA A 434 -11.50 46.15 -15.95
N ALA A 435 -10.54 46.87 -16.55
CA ALA A 435 -10.81 47.84 -17.60
C ALA A 435 -11.40 47.21 -18.86
N MET A 436 -10.88 46.02 -19.26
CA MET A 436 -11.43 45.29 -20.40
C MET A 436 -12.83 44.74 -20.11
N LEU A 437 -13.08 44.27 -18.88
CA LEU A 437 -14.41 43.85 -18.47
C LEU A 437 -15.39 45.04 -18.50
N ASN A 438 -15.01 46.18 -17.98
CA ASN A 438 -15.80 47.38 -18.01
C ASN A 438 -16.11 47.86 -19.43
N GLN A 439 -15.11 47.86 -20.33
CA GLN A 439 -15.32 48.16 -21.74
C GLN A 439 -16.33 47.17 -22.38
N TRP A 440 -16.17 45.88 -22.10
CA TRP A 440 -17.07 44.86 -22.61
C TRP A 440 -18.50 45.06 -22.10
N ILE A 441 -18.69 45.40 -20.82
CA ILE A 441 -19.98 45.74 -20.22
C ILE A 441 -20.59 46.96 -20.92
N GLU A 442 -19.79 48.00 -21.20
CA GLU A 442 -20.23 49.20 -21.90
C GLU A 442 -20.61 48.99 -23.36
N GLU A 443 -19.89 48.13 -24.07
CA GLU A 443 -20.21 47.75 -25.46
C GLU A 443 -21.51 46.98 -25.59
N LYS A 444 -22.02 46.39 -24.50
CA LYS A 444 -23.29 45.67 -24.44
C LYS A 444 -24.47 46.57 -24.00
N ARG A 445 -24.17 47.87 -23.80
CA ARG A 445 -25.16 48.90 -23.65
C ARG A 445 -25.88 49.08 -24.97
#